data_a81951bd1dbeb490e3fa56a5aba12525
#
_entry.id   a81951bd1dbeb490e3fa56a5aba12525
#
_cell.length_a   1.000
_cell.length_b   1.000
_cell.length_c   1.000
_cell.angle_alpha   90.00
_cell.angle_beta   90.00
_cell.angle_gamma   90.00
#
_symmetry.space_group_name_H-M   'P 1'
#
loop_
_entity.id
_entity.type
_entity.pdbx_description
1 polymer ?
#
loop_
_entity_poly.entity_id
_entity_poly.type
_entity_poly.pdbx_seq_one_letter_code
_entity_poly.pdbx_strand_id
1 'polypeptide(L)'
;EIVEDYIAVMELAGLRAVIVDVGLFAMERSFEFVAATLGESLEGRAIALMDFGDVSTRLDLFLDGNVIYSRDQNFGGRILTENIRSRYGIDYREAEALKRTGDLPQNYEDDLLGPFRQAMAREAARGVEFCLSARNGLEQVDALLICGGCCQIPGVAPLIEAQVGVPTLVADLFAPGSGVRASKLVQRYAPSMIKAAGLAVRGAG
;
A
#
# COMPACT_ATOMS: atom_id res chain seq x y z
N GLU A 1 12.78 21.34 -8.41
CA GLU A 1 13.85 20.37 -8.08
C GLU A 1 13.32 18.92 -8.11
N ILE A 2 12.46 18.48 -7.18
CA ILE A 2 11.93 17.08 -7.15
C ILE A 2 11.22 16.71 -8.45
N VAL A 3 10.36 17.55 -9.00
CA VAL A 3 9.65 17.28 -10.25
C VAL A 3 10.61 17.20 -11.45
N GLU A 4 11.60 18.06 -11.48
CA GLU A 4 12.65 18.08 -12.52
C GLU A 4 13.49 16.80 -12.48
N ASP A 5 13.82 16.29 -11.29
CA ASP A 5 14.54 15.03 -11.10
C ASP A 5 13.74 13.84 -11.65
N TYR A 6 12.42 13.80 -11.38
CA TYR A 6 11.55 12.76 -11.95
C TYR A 6 11.43 12.86 -13.48
N ILE A 7 11.33 14.08 -14.02
CA ILE A 7 11.32 14.29 -15.48
C ILE A 7 12.62 13.78 -16.09
N ALA A 8 13.78 14.12 -15.51
CA ALA A 8 15.07 13.65 -15.98
C ALA A 8 15.19 12.11 -15.97
N VAL A 9 14.69 11.44 -14.92
CA VAL A 9 14.65 9.97 -14.86
C VAL A 9 13.80 9.38 -15.97
N MET A 10 12.64 9.97 -16.27
CA MET A 10 11.77 9.54 -17.37
C MET A 10 12.45 9.71 -18.73
N GLU A 11 13.12 10.85 -18.96
CA GLU A 11 13.86 11.11 -20.18
C GLU A 11 15.02 10.13 -20.39
N LEU A 12 15.77 9.79 -19.32
CA LEU A 12 16.81 8.76 -19.36
C LEU A 12 16.25 7.38 -19.72
N ALA A 13 15.01 7.10 -19.36
CA ALA A 13 14.30 5.87 -19.74
C ALA A 13 13.69 5.93 -21.15
N GLY A 14 13.89 7.01 -21.92
CA GLY A 14 13.30 7.21 -23.23
C GLY A 14 11.81 7.55 -23.21
N LEU A 15 11.29 7.99 -22.05
CA LEU A 15 9.89 8.34 -21.84
C LEU A 15 9.74 9.86 -21.72
N ARG A 16 8.63 10.41 -22.22
CA ARG A 16 8.29 11.82 -22.06
C ARG A 16 7.27 11.99 -20.95
N ALA A 17 7.63 12.74 -19.91
CA ALA A 17 6.68 13.15 -18.88
C ALA A 17 5.73 14.21 -19.47
N VAL A 18 4.44 13.88 -19.55
CA VAL A 18 3.41 14.81 -20.11
C VAL A 18 2.48 15.35 -19.03
N ILE A 19 2.36 14.65 -17.90
CA ILE A 19 1.51 15.05 -16.77
C ILE A 19 2.27 14.78 -15.47
N VAL A 20 2.22 15.73 -14.56
CA VAL A 20 2.63 15.58 -13.15
C VAL A 20 1.36 15.57 -12.31
N ASP A 21 1.28 14.62 -11.39
CA ASP A 21 0.10 14.43 -10.54
C ASP A 21 0.46 14.26 -9.07
N VAL A 22 -0.54 14.45 -8.21
CA VAL A 22 -0.43 14.24 -6.76
C VAL A 22 -0.84 12.80 -6.43
N GLY A 23 -0.01 12.12 -5.63
CA GLY A 23 -0.24 10.71 -5.28
C GLY A 23 -1.62 10.43 -4.66
N LEU A 24 -2.18 11.39 -3.91
CA LEU A 24 -3.54 11.32 -3.38
C LEU A 24 -4.58 11.11 -4.48
N PHE A 25 -4.57 11.96 -5.50
CA PHE A 25 -5.54 11.88 -6.61
C PHE A 25 -5.36 10.61 -7.44
N ALA A 26 -4.13 10.11 -7.53
CA ALA A 26 -3.88 8.82 -8.18
C ALA A 26 -4.50 7.67 -7.37
N MET A 27 -4.36 7.68 -6.03
CA MET A 27 -4.98 6.68 -5.16
C MET A 27 -6.50 6.73 -5.20
N GLU A 28 -7.08 7.94 -5.20
CA GLU A 28 -8.53 8.15 -5.32
C GLU A 28 -9.09 7.56 -6.61
N ARG A 29 -8.46 7.82 -7.76
CA ARG A 29 -8.86 7.22 -9.05
C ARG A 29 -8.70 5.71 -9.08
N SER A 30 -7.69 5.17 -8.39
CA SER A 30 -7.50 3.71 -8.31
C SER A 30 -8.53 3.04 -7.43
N PHE A 31 -9.15 3.76 -6.50
CA PHE A 31 -10.06 3.19 -5.52
C PHE A 31 -11.24 2.48 -6.19
N GLU A 32 -11.78 3.01 -7.27
CA GLU A 32 -12.87 2.37 -8.04
C GLU A 32 -12.52 0.93 -8.46
N PHE A 33 -11.27 0.72 -8.89
CA PHE A 33 -10.80 -0.60 -9.33
C PHE A 33 -10.56 -1.54 -8.15
N VAL A 34 -9.94 -1.05 -7.07
CA VAL A 34 -9.62 -1.90 -5.92
C VAL A 34 -10.81 -2.15 -5.01
N ALA A 35 -11.82 -1.29 -5.04
CA ALA A 35 -13.07 -1.49 -4.32
C ALA A 35 -13.79 -2.79 -4.74
N ALA A 36 -13.59 -3.23 -5.99
CA ALA A 36 -14.07 -4.53 -6.47
C ALA A 36 -13.53 -5.72 -5.65
N THR A 37 -12.40 -5.55 -4.95
CA THR A 37 -11.86 -6.56 -4.01
C THR A 37 -12.84 -6.89 -2.88
N LEU A 38 -13.67 -5.91 -2.49
CA LEU A 38 -14.67 -6.09 -1.42
C LEU A 38 -15.84 -6.99 -1.85
N GLY A 39 -16.16 -7.04 -3.15
CA GLY A 39 -17.27 -7.82 -3.68
C GLY A 39 -18.68 -7.32 -3.27
N GLU A 40 -18.76 -6.11 -2.71
CA GLU A 40 -19.96 -5.52 -2.12
C GLU A 40 -20.13 -4.06 -2.54
N SER A 41 -21.34 -3.50 -2.33
CA SER A 41 -21.61 -2.07 -2.55
C SER A 41 -20.81 -1.19 -1.59
N LEU A 42 -20.45 0.01 -2.04
CA LEU A 42 -19.79 1.03 -1.22
C LEU A 42 -20.79 1.99 -0.53
N GLU A 43 -22.06 1.90 -0.87
CA GLU A 43 -23.08 2.81 -0.36
C GLU A 43 -23.20 2.75 1.16
N GLY A 44 -23.08 3.89 1.83
CA GLY A 44 -23.09 4.03 3.28
C GLY A 44 -21.87 3.46 3.99
N ARG A 45 -20.83 3.02 3.27
CA ARG A 45 -19.66 2.35 3.87
C ARG A 45 -18.44 3.25 3.95
N ALA A 46 -17.76 3.16 5.09
CA ALA A 46 -16.47 3.77 5.33
C ALA A 46 -15.35 2.75 5.09
N ILE A 47 -14.59 2.92 4.03
CA ILE A 47 -13.49 2.02 3.63
C ILE A 47 -12.16 2.74 3.79
N ALA A 48 -11.24 2.15 4.56
CA ALA A 48 -9.86 2.62 4.62
C ALA A 48 -9.01 1.92 3.56
N LEU A 49 -8.15 2.68 2.87
CA LEU A 49 -7.12 2.16 1.97
C LEU A 49 -5.76 2.57 2.52
N MET A 50 -4.91 1.58 2.84
CA MET A 50 -3.59 1.82 3.41
C MET A 50 -2.49 1.31 2.49
N ASP A 51 -1.68 2.24 1.96
CA ASP A 51 -0.53 1.94 1.09
C ASP A 51 0.76 1.85 1.93
N PHE A 52 1.22 0.62 2.19
CA PHE A 52 2.48 0.34 2.86
C PHE A 52 3.64 0.40 1.87
N GLY A 53 4.19 1.60 1.71
CA GLY A 53 5.31 1.89 0.84
C GLY A 53 6.68 1.52 1.41
N ASP A 54 7.74 2.04 0.77
CA ASP A 54 9.12 1.84 1.24
C ASP A 54 9.47 2.76 2.43
N VAL A 55 9.21 4.05 2.30
CA VAL A 55 9.56 5.07 3.30
C VAL A 55 8.40 5.42 4.20
N SER A 56 7.21 5.51 3.62
CA SER A 56 6.00 5.96 4.29
C SER A 56 4.83 5.04 4.02
N THR A 57 3.89 5.05 4.94
CA THR A 57 2.57 4.44 4.80
C THR A 57 1.55 5.56 4.69
N ARG A 58 0.72 5.48 3.66
CA ARG A 58 -0.40 6.40 3.46
C ARG A 58 -1.70 5.72 3.82
N LEU A 59 -2.57 6.42 4.54
CA LEU A 59 -3.95 5.99 4.79
C LEU A 59 -4.91 7.02 4.19
N ASP A 60 -5.79 6.56 3.32
CA ASP A 60 -6.90 7.32 2.75
C ASP A 60 -8.21 6.67 3.21
N LEU A 61 -9.14 7.46 3.76
CA LEU A 61 -10.46 7.01 4.19
C LEU A 61 -11.50 7.46 3.18
N PHE A 62 -12.29 6.53 2.70
CA PHE A 62 -13.37 6.74 1.74
C PHE A 62 -14.74 6.56 2.42
N LEU A 63 -15.68 7.42 2.08
CA LEU A 63 -17.10 7.26 2.39
C LEU A 63 -17.88 7.39 1.07
N ASP A 64 -18.71 6.42 0.76
CA ASP A 64 -19.42 6.38 -0.53
C ASP A 64 -18.50 6.54 -1.76
N GLY A 65 -17.29 6.00 -1.68
CA GLY A 65 -16.29 6.09 -2.75
C GLY A 65 -15.51 7.41 -2.81
N ASN A 66 -15.81 8.40 -1.98
CA ASN A 66 -15.12 9.70 -1.96
C ASN A 66 -14.12 9.77 -0.80
N VAL A 67 -12.93 10.31 -1.06
CA VAL A 67 -11.93 10.54 -0.01
C VAL A 67 -12.44 11.60 0.95
N ILE A 68 -12.52 11.24 2.23
CA ILE A 68 -12.94 12.14 3.31
C ILE A 68 -11.80 12.47 4.29
N TYR A 69 -10.73 11.68 4.30
CA TYR A 69 -9.55 11.88 5.15
C TYR A 69 -8.34 11.23 4.51
N SER A 70 -7.17 11.86 4.70
CA SER A 70 -5.89 11.33 4.22
C SER A 70 -4.77 11.66 5.19
N ARG A 71 -3.85 10.71 5.40
CA ARG A 71 -2.70 10.88 6.29
C ARG A 71 -1.50 10.06 5.83
N ASP A 72 -0.31 10.66 5.90
CA ASP A 72 0.96 9.97 5.75
C ASP A 72 1.58 9.67 7.13
N GLN A 73 2.23 8.50 7.25
CA GLN A 73 2.93 8.03 8.44
C GLN A 73 4.36 7.63 8.04
N ASN A 74 5.35 7.95 8.89
CA ASN A 74 6.75 7.60 8.66
C ASN A 74 7.01 6.14 9.06
N PHE A 75 6.43 5.21 8.31
CA PHE A 75 6.62 3.77 8.46
C PHE A 75 6.62 3.13 7.08
N GLY A 76 7.55 2.22 6.79
CA GLY A 76 7.62 1.54 5.50
C GLY A 76 8.65 0.42 5.46
N GLY A 77 8.75 -0.23 4.31
CA GLY A 77 9.59 -1.41 4.09
C GLY A 77 11.09 -1.17 4.29
N ARG A 78 11.54 0.08 4.20
CA ARG A 78 12.92 0.48 4.46
C ARG A 78 13.37 0.12 5.87
N ILE A 79 12.48 0.19 6.86
CA ILE A 79 12.78 -0.21 8.25
C ILE A 79 13.25 -1.67 8.28
N LEU A 80 12.55 -2.56 7.57
CA LEU A 80 12.95 -3.97 7.49
C LEU A 80 14.30 -4.13 6.78
N THR A 81 14.53 -3.41 5.67
CA THR A 81 15.81 -3.44 4.96
C THR A 81 16.97 -2.98 5.84
N GLU A 82 16.80 -1.89 6.60
CA GLU A 82 17.82 -1.40 7.53
C GLU A 82 18.07 -2.38 8.68
N ASN A 83 17.03 -3.04 9.18
CA ASN A 83 17.17 -4.07 10.21
C ASN A 83 17.95 -5.29 9.70
N ILE A 84 17.68 -5.73 8.46
CA ILE A 84 18.44 -6.80 7.79
C ILE A 84 19.90 -6.38 7.64
N ARG A 85 20.15 -5.19 7.10
CA ARG A 85 21.49 -4.62 6.94
C ARG A 85 22.27 -4.61 8.26
N SER A 86 21.66 -4.11 9.32
CA SER A 86 22.29 -4.00 10.64
C SER A 86 22.52 -5.35 11.28
N ARG A 87 21.57 -6.28 11.13
CA ARG A 87 21.63 -7.62 11.75
C ARG A 87 22.71 -8.50 11.15
N TYR A 88 22.89 -8.42 9.82
CA TYR A 88 23.80 -9.30 9.08
C TYR A 88 25.09 -8.61 8.62
N GLY A 89 25.26 -7.32 8.85
CA GLY A 89 26.48 -6.57 8.50
C GLY A 89 26.71 -6.45 7.00
N ILE A 90 25.64 -6.43 6.19
CA ILE A 90 25.66 -6.35 4.72
C ILE A 90 25.32 -4.95 4.23
N ASP A 91 25.55 -4.66 2.94
CA ASP A 91 25.16 -3.39 2.37
C ASP A 91 23.64 -3.29 2.11
N TYR A 92 23.14 -2.06 1.83
CA TYR A 92 21.71 -1.81 1.63
C TYR A 92 21.15 -2.55 0.40
N ARG A 93 21.91 -2.62 -0.69
CA ARG A 93 21.47 -3.28 -1.94
C ARG A 93 21.35 -4.78 -1.75
N GLU A 94 22.31 -5.36 -1.05
CA GLU A 94 22.31 -6.78 -0.70
C GLU A 94 21.14 -7.10 0.23
N ALA A 95 20.92 -6.29 1.28
CA ALA A 95 19.79 -6.43 2.18
C ALA A 95 18.43 -6.36 1.44
N GLU A 96 18.28 -5.42 0.50
CA GLU A 96 17.07 -5.27 -0.31
C GLU A 96 16.86 -6.47 -1.25
N ALA A 97 17.93 -7.00 -1.84
CA ALA A 97 17.88 -8.19 -2.69
C ALA A 97 17.45 -9.42 -1.89
N LEU A 98 18.08 -9.67 -0.74
CA LEU A 98 17.76 -10.80 0.14
C LEU A 98 16.34 -10.71 0.71
N LYS A 99 15.88 -9.50 1.08
CA LYS A 99 14.49 -9.27 1.49
C LYS A 99 13.48 -9.71 0.42
N ARG A 100 13.79 -9.47 -0.87
CA ARG A 100 12.91 -9.83 -1.99
C ARG A 100 12.93 -11.31 -2.33
N THR A 101 14.09 -11.96 -2.24
CA THR A 101 14.24 -13.39 -2.56
C THR A 101 13.82 -14.29 -1.41
N GLY A 102 13.86 -13.77 -0.18
CA GLY A 102 13.64 -14.55 1.03
C GLY A 102 14.82 -15.47 1.39
N ASP A 103 15.97 -15.29 0.70
CA ASP A 103 17.19 -16.10 0.94
C ASP A 103 17.97 -15.56 2.14
N LEU A 104 17.33 -15.61 3.30
CA LEU A 104 17.84 -15.12 4.57
C LEU A 104 18.00 -16.27 5.57
N PRO A 105 18.89 -16.14 6.59
CA PRO A 105 19.08 -17.16 7.61
C PRO A 105 17.78 -17.56 8.32
N GLN A 106 17.70 -18.79 8.87
CA GLN A 106 16.49 -19.33 9.49
C GLN A 106 15.91 -18.43 10.61
N ASN A 107 16.76 -17.73 11.33
CA ASN A 107 16.32 -16.81 12.40
C ASN A 107 15.72 -15.49 11.89
N TYR A 108 15.74 -15.23 10.57
CA TYR A 108 15.15 -14.02 9.97
C TYR A 108 13.66 -13.86 10.30
N GLU A 109 12.94 -14.97 10.26
CA GLU A 109 11.49 -14.97 10.54
C GLU A 109 11.22 -14.46 11.96
N ASP A 110 11.90 -15.02 12.95
CA ASP A 110 11.66 -14.72 14.35
C ASP A 110 12.27 -13.38 14.78
N ASP A 111 13.49 -13.09 14.32
CA ASP A 111 14.24 -11.91 14.76
C ASP A 111 13.81 -10.60 14.07
N LEU A 112 13.39 -10.66 12.80
CA LEU A 112 13.15 -9.47 11.98
C LEU A 112 11.76 -9.43 11.34
N LEU A 113 11.36 -10.48 10.61
CA LEU A 113 10.13 -10.42 9.82
C LEU A 113 8.87 -10.47 10.68
N GLY A 114 8.84 -11.32 11.69
CA GLY A 114 7.73 -11.40 12.65
C GLY A 114 7.52 -10.07 13.38
N PRO A 115 8.54 -9.49 14.03
CA PRO A 115 8.47 -8.15 14.63
C PRO A 115 8.03 -7.05 13.65
N PHE A 116 8.48 -7.10 12.40
CA PHE A 116 8.07 -6.12 11.37
C PHE A 116 6.58 -6.26 11.01
N ARG A 117 6.06 -7.49 10.83
CA ARG A 117 4.61 -7.71 10.63
C ARG A 117 3.78 -7.19 11.80
N GLN A 118 4.24 -7.40 13.04
CA GLN A 118 3.59 -6.84 14.23
C GLN A 118 3.61 -5.30 14.23
N ALA A 119 4.71 -4.70 13.78
CA ALA A 119 4.79 -3.25 13.64
C ALA A 119 3.81 -2.73 12.58
N MET A 120 3.69 -3.41 11.42
CA MET A 120 2.69 -3.07 10.40
C MET A 120 1.27 -3.10 10.97
N ALA A 121 0.93 -4.14 11.75
CA ALA A 121 -0.40 -4.26 12.35
C ALA A 121 -0.69 -3.13 13.35
N ARG A 122 0.29 -2.75 14.17
CA ARG A 122 0.16 -1.60 15.08
C ARG A 122 0.01 -0.27 14.34
N GLU A 123 0.75 -0.08 13.24
CA GLU A 123 0.61 1.13 12.42
C GLU A 123 -0.76 1.21 11.75
N ALA A 124 -1.30 0.07 11.30
CA ALA A 124 -2.65 0.02 10.74
C ALA A 124 -3.70 0.41 11.79
N ALA A 125 -3.65 -0.18 12.98
CA ALA A 125 -4.57 0.13 14.06
C ALA A 125 -4.51 1.62 14.45
N ARG A 126 -3.30 2.15 14.64
CA ARG A 126 -3.09 3.56 14.94
C ARG A 126 -3.63 4.48 13.84
N GLY A 127 -3.42 4.12 12.58
CA GLY A 127 -3.93 4.87 11.44
C GLY A 127 -5.46 4.96 11.46
N VAL A 128 -6.14 3.83 11.65
CA VAL A 128 -7.60 3.75 11.73
C VAL A 128 -8.14 4.53 12.92
N GLU A 129 -7.54 4.41 14.11
CA GLU A 129 -7.91 5.18 15.29
C GLU A 129 -7.84 6.70 15.06
N PHE A 130 -6.76 7.15 14.39
CA PHE A 130 -6.62 8.57 14.02
C PHE A 130 -7.70 9.04 13.05
N CYS A 131 -8.05 8.23 12.05
CA CYS A 131 -9.13 8.55 11.12
C CYS A 131 -10.45 8.76 11.83
N LEU A 132 -10.81 7.82 12.71
CA LEU A 132 -12.04 7.88 13.48
C LEU A 132 -12.07 9.09 14.42
N SER A 133 -10.95 9.36 15.10
CA SER A 133 -10.82 10.52 16.00
C SER A 133 -10.91 11.87 15.28
N ALA A 134 -10.45 11.93 14.03
CA ALA A 134 -10.42 13.15 13.23
C ALA A 134 -11.79 13.48 12.58
N ARG A 135 -12.73 12.54 12.57
CA ARG A 135 -14.02 12.66 11.90
C ARG A 135 -15.18 12.47 12.86
N ASN A 136 -15.78 13.59 13.27
CA ASN A 136 -17.01 13.56 14.06
C ASN A 136 -18.15 12.84 13.32
N GLY A 137 -18.74 11.86 13.97
CA GLY A 137 -19.89 11.11 13.42
C GLY A 137 -19.53 9.85 12.66
N LEU A 138 -18.23 9.50 12.53
CA LEU A 138 -17.81 8.20 12.03
C LEU A 138 -17.34 7.34 13.21
N GLU A 139 -18.09 6.30 13.53
CA GLU A 139 -17.81 5.45 14.70
C GLU A 139 -16.92 4.25 14.36
N GLN A 140 -16.93 3.82 13.09
CA GLN A 140 -16.16 2.66 12.65
C GLN A 140 -15.77 2.76 11.18
N VAL A 141 -14.79 1.94 10.80
CA VAL A 141 -14.43 1.62 9.42
C VAL A 141 -15.01 0.25 9.10
N ASP A 142 -15.66 0.09 7.96
CA ASP A 142 -16.34 -1.17 7.58
C ASP A 142 -15.38 -2.21 7.01
N ALA A 143 -14.30 -1.75 6.37
CA ALA A 143 -13.23 -2.61 5.88
C ALA A 143 -11.93 -1.83 5.68
N LEU A 144 -10.81 -2.54 5.77
CA LEU A 144 -9.47 -2.03 5.46
C LEU A 144 -8.93 -2.75 4.21
N LEU A 145 -8.66 -1.99 3.17
CA LEU A 145 -7.89 -2.45 2.03
C LEU A 145 -6.41 -2.08 2.25
N ILE A 146 -5.51 -3.05 2.12
CA ILE A 146 -4.07 -2.81 2.23
C ILE A 146 -3.40 -3.00 0.88
N CYS A 147 -2.47 -2.11 0.54
CA CYS A 147 -1.70 -2.15 -0.69
C CYS A 147 -0.23 -1.76 -0.46
N GLY A 148 0.56 -1.68 -1.53
CA GLY A 148 1.99 -1.41 -1.45
C GLY A 148 2.84 -2.67 -1.39
N GLY A 149 4.15 -2.50 -1.49
CA GLY A 149 5.11 -3.60 -1.56
C GLY A 149 5.12 -4.50 -0.33
N CYS A 150 4.92 -3.93 0.86
CA CYS A 150 4.95 -4.67 2.12
C CYS A 150 3.74 -5.61 2.30
N CYS A 151 2.64 -5.39 1.58
CA CYS A 151 1.47 -6.27 1.65
C CYS A 151 1.69 -7.64 1.02
N GLN A 152 2.80 -7.83 0.28
CA GLN A 152 3.18 -9.13 -0.26
C GLN A 152 3.84 -10.04 0.80
N ILE A 153 4.14 -9.53 1.99
CA ILE A 153 4.67 -10.33 3.10
C ILE A 153 3.60 -11.33 3.57
N PRO A 154 3.89 -12.64 3.56
CA PRO A 154 2.92 -13.64 3.96
C PRO A 154 2.39 -13.42 5.39
N GLY A 155 1.08 -13.59 5.58
CA GLY A 155 0.44 -13.52 6.90
C GLY A 155 0.19 -12.10 7.43
N VAL A 156 0.52 -11.04 6.66
CA VAL A 156 0.35 -9.65 7.13
C VAL A 156 -1.13 -9.25 7.21
N ALA A 157 -1.95 -9.58 6.22
CA ALA A 157 -3.37 -9.19 6.19
C ALA A 157 -4.17 -9.75 7.38
N PRO A 158 -4.14 -11.07 7.68
CA PRO A 158 -4.86 -11.59 8.85
C PRO A 158 -4.32 -11.07 10.18
N LEU A 159 -3.04 -10.72 10.26
CA LEU A 159 -2.47 -10.12 11.46
C LEU A 159 -2.98 -8.69 11.66
N ILE A 160 -3.07 -7.91 10.59
CA ILE A 160 -3.66 -6.56 10.62
C ILE A 160 -5.14 -6.65 10.99
N GLU A 161 -5.90 -7.56 10.38
CA GLU A 161 -7.30 -7.79 10.68
C GLU A 161 -7.53 -8.07 12.16
N ALA A 162 -6.75 -8.98 12.74
CA ALA A 162 -6.81 -9.31 14.16
C ALA A 162 -6.50 -8.11 15.07
N GLN A 163 -5.62 -7.20 14.64
CA GLN A 163 -5.21 -6.03 15.42
C GLN A 163 -6.18 -4.85 15.28
N VAL A 164 -6.73 -4.64 14.08
CA VAL A 164 -7.66 -3.53 13.78
C VAL A 164 -9.09 -3.88 14.14
N GLY A 165 -9.46 -5.16 14.06
CA GLY A 165 -10.80 -5.65 14.37
C GLY A 165 -11.82 -5.46 13.26
N VAL A 166 -11.40 -5.15 12.03
CA VAL A 166 -12.26 -5.03 10.85
C VAL A 166 -11.74 -5.88 9.71
N PRO A 167 -12.61 -6.36 8.79
CA PRO A 167 -12.20 -7.14 7.63
C PRO A 167 -11.06 -6.46 6.87
N THR A 168 -9.94 -7.17 6.69
CA THR A 168 -8.74 -6.62 6.06
C THR A 168 -8.35 -7.46 4.85
N LEU A 169 -8.35 -6.85 3.67
CA LEU A 169 -8.07 -7.49 2.39
C LEU A 169 -6.89 -6.83 1.68
N VAL A 170 -6.09 -7.63 1.00
CA VAL A 170 -5.07 -7.08 0.08
C VAL A 170 -5.77 -6.57 -1.17
N ALA A 171 -5.60 -5.28 -1.48
CA ALA A 171 -6.21 -4.65 -2.63
C ALA A 171 -5.71 -5.27 -3.93
N ASP A 172 -6.63 -5.69 -4.80
CA ASP A 172 -6.33 -6.31 -6.08
C ASP A 172 -6.95 -5.50 -7.23
N LEU A 173 -6.09 -4.93 -8.09
CA LEU A 173 -6.51 -4.23 -9.32
C LEU A 173 -7.23 -5.13 -10.32
N PHE A 174 -7.04 -6.44 -10.22
CA PHE A 174 -7.53 -7.44 -11.16
C PHE A 174 -8.64 -8.30 -10.56
N ALA A 175 -9.21 -7.87 -9.43
CA ALA A 175 -10.34 -8.53 -8.79
C ALA A 175 -11.52 -8.69 -9.77
N PRO A 176 -12.32 -9.76 -9.64
CA PRO A 176 -13.54 -9.89 -10.42
C PRO A 176 -14.42 -8.64 -10.30
N GLY A 177 -14.82 -8.05 -11.42
CA GLY A 177 -15.61 -6.82 -11.44
C GLY A 177 -14.80 -5.52 -11.61
N SER A 178 -13.47 -5.53 -11.44
CA SER A 178 -12.64 -4.33 -11.68
C SER A 178 -12.60 -3.88 -13.15
N GLY A 179 -12.95 -4.76 -14.08
CA GLY A 179 -12.84 -4.48 -15.53
C GLY A 179 -11.40 -4.52 -16.07
N VAL A 180 -10.41 -4.67 -15.22
CA VAL A 180 -8.98 -4.69 -15.59
C VAL A 180 -8.48 -6.11 -15.78
N ARG A 181 -7.69 -6.35 -16.83
CA ARG A 181 -7.09 -7.65 -17.13
C ARG A 181 -5.57 -7.53 -17.25
N ALA A 182 -4.87 -8.53 -16.74
CA ALA A 182 -3.41 -8.61 -16.86
C ALA A 182 -2.92 -10.07 -16.92
N SER A 183 -1.65 -10.24 -17.35
CA SER A 183 -0.99 -11.54 -17.27
C SER A 183 -0.77 -11.94 -15.80
N LYS A 184 -0.63 -13.24 -15.54
CA LYS A 184 -0.36 -13.76 -14.18
C LYS A 184 0.89 -13.12 -13.54
N LEU A 185 1.91 -12.78 -14.35
CA LEU A 185 3.10 -12.12 -13.86
C LEU A 185 2.79 -10.72 -13.30
N VAL A 186 1.97 -9.95 -14.01
CA VAL A 186 1.57 -8.59 -13.57
C VAL A 186 0.65 -8.66 -12.37
N GLN A 187 -0.29 -9.61 -12.35
CA GLN A 187 -1.21 -9.82 -11.21
C GLN A 187 -0.45 -10.03 -9.88
N ARG A 188 0.69 -10.71 -9.92
CA ARG A 188 1.53 -10.90 -8.71
C ARG A 188 1.95 -9.58 -8.06
N TYR A 189 2.08 -8.51 -8.84
CA TYR A 189 2.50 -7.19 -8.36
C TYR A 189 1.33 -6.23 -8.15
N ALA A 190 0.09 -6.68 -8.29
CA ALA A 190 -1.12 -5.86 -8.18
C ALA A 190 -1.11 -4.91 -6.97
N PRO A 191 -0.80 -5.36 -5.73
CA PRO A 191 -0.81 -4.48 -4.57
C PRO A 191 0.18 -3.30 -4.67
N SER A 192 1.30 -3.49 -5.36
CA SER A 192 2.34 -2.45 -5.53
C SER A 192 2.02 -1.47 -6.67
N MET A 193 1.03 -1.78 -7.51
CA MET A 193 0.72 -1.03 -8.74
C MET A 193 -0.46 -0.08 -8.59
N ILE A 194 -1.12 -0.02 -7.42
CA ILE A 194 -2.36 0.76 -7.22
C ILE A 194 -2.16 2.21 -7.63
N LYS A 195 -1.14 2.88 -7.11
CA LYS A 195 -0.82 4.27 -7.46
C LYS A 195 -0.51 4.46 -8.96
N ALA A 196 0.24 3.53 -9.56
CA ALA A 196 0.57 3.57 -10.97
C ALA A 196 -0.68 3.41 -11.86
N ALA A 197 -1.63 2.58 -11.46
CA ALA A 197 -2.92 2.43 -12.14
C ALA A 197 -3.72 3.75 -12.13
N GLY A 198 -3.80 4.42 -10.99
CA GLY A 198 -4.47 5.72 -10.89
C GLY A 198 -3.80 6.84 -11.69
N LEU A 199 -2.49 6.78 -11.87
CA LEU A 199 -1.78 7.68 -12.78
C LEU A 199 -2.12 7.36 -14.25
N ALA A 200 -2.19 6.07 -14.60
CA ALA A 200 -2.44 5.63 -15.96
C ALA A 200 -3.84 6.01 -16.47
N VAL A 201 -4.86 5.96 -15.63
CA VAL A 201 -6.24 6.30 -16.03
C VAL A 201 -6.50 7.81 -16.15
N ARG A 202 -5.63 8.66 -15.64
CA ARG A 202 -5.80 10.13 -15.72
C ARG A 202 -5.86 10.66 -17.15
N GLY A 203 -5.22 10.02 -18.09
CA GLY A 203 -5.17 10.46 -19.50
C GLY A 203 -6.12 9.73 -20.42
N ALA A 204 -7.00 8.88 -19.89
CA ALA A 204 -7.90 8.02 -20.66
C ALA A 204 -9.33 8.60 -20.81
N GLY A 205 -9.58 9.81 -20.28
CA GLY A 205 -10.86 10.54 -20.35
C GLY A 205 -10.79 11.71 -21.32
#